data_d50d09b934e9e06f314e66fab77c0cb8
#
_entry.id   d50d09b934e9e06f314e66fab77c0cb8
#
_cell.length_a   1.000
_cell.length_b   1.000
_cell.length_c   1.000
_cell.angle_alpha   90.00
_cell.angle_beta   90.00
_cell.angle_gamma   90.00
#
_symmetry.space_group_name_H-M   'P 1'
#
loop_
_entity.id
_entity.type
_entity.pdbx_description
1 polymer ?
#
loop_
_entity_poly.entity_id
_entity_poly.type
_entity_poly.pdbx_seq_one_letter_code
_entity_poly.pdbx_strand_id
1 'polypeptide(L)'
;VAGIAVLVIIGGYVVIQSIFRISINDKIQSYGQLRTIGTTPKQIRRIVKKEGRFLGWAGIGIGILLGCAAGFALFSRGFNLLFYAAAIVLTALLGWFMVSIAIRRPVKIAASISPIEAVRFTGNQSGKAHTHKKNMRLNPLSMGIANFRRDRKKTISIVASLSLGGVILLVTASILLVRSPERIARQYFPDGDYKIYIHSEKTEYEVMSKGNPLNEALRQEVLAVDGVTDVIENRQAVHVRFENEESSSGGMCDLLSDRNRDQMEAALVSGTLPQDSHSIALDMDYAEDMIGVDVGSVIKLTIGDQEIPVTVSGLLINDGLKNGHGPLALDSTCMVATKELFQEAMPKINCFDYSWSIVSDPKKAEQIENSLSAIISSNPDLDLDTIGIHKDYEEMEYRVVFGGFQALSWLVFLFGVVNLINTTLSNQMSRKRENSVFRAIGLTRKQLCQMTIYEGICYAFSAALATLAVGLPIAIIAARKFSEMTFHVAMPYSFPFLQMGLFVLVLFGLEVILSF
;
A
#
# COMPACT_ATOMS: atom_id res chain seq x y z
N VAL A 1 2.67 -9.36 3.35
CA VAL A 1 1.62 -9.92 4.25
C VAL A 1 2.18 -10.16 5.66
N ALA A 2 3.26 -10.94 5.84
CA ALA A 2 3.81 -11.27 7.16
C ALA A 2 4.19 -10.03 8.00
N GLY A 3 4.81 -9.01 7.41
CA GLY A 3 5.19 -7.76 8.09
C GLY A 3 3.99 -6.99 8.64
N ILE A 4 2.91 -6.90 7.85
CA ILE A 4 1.67 -6.23 8.27
C ILE A 4 1.01 -7.01 9.42
N ALA A 5 0.96 -8.34 9.34
CA ALA A 5 0.42 -9.19 10.41
C ALA A 5 1.18 -8.98 11.73
N VAL A 6 2.50 -8.90 11.71
CA VAL A 6 3.34 -8.61 12.88
C VAL A 6 3.03 -7.23 13.46
N LEU A 7 2.89 -6.19 12.64
CA LEU A 7 2.52 -4.85 13.09
C LEU A 7 1.14 -4.83 13.75
N VAL A 8 0.15 -5.54 13.19
CA VAL A 8 -1.20 -5.66 13.77
C VAL A 8 -1.17 -6.39 15.12
N ILE A 9 -0.40 -7.46 15.26
CA ILE A 9 -0.23 -8.20 16.50
C ILE A 9 0.40 -7.31 17.58
N ILE A 10 1.47 -6.57 17.25
CA ILE A 10 2.13 -5.64 18.18
C ILE A 10 1.15 -4.51 18.56
N GLY A 11 0.46 -3.94 17.59
CA GLY A 11 -0.53 -2.89 17.82
C GLY A 11 -1.66 -3.34 18.74
N GLY A 12 -2.27 -4.47 18.45
CA GLY A 12 -3.31 -5.07 19.27
C GLY A 12 -2.84 -5.38 20.69
N TYR A 13 -1.63 -5.92 20.85
CA TYR A 13 -1.04 -6.15 22.18
C TYR A 13 -0.90 -4.86 23.00
N VAL A 14 -0.36 -3.80 22.40
CA VAL A 14 -0.16 -2.50 23.08
C VAL A 14 -1.49 -1.89 23.50
N VAL A 15 -2.50 -1.93 22.61
CA VAL A 15 -3.84 -1.41 22.87
C VAL A 15 -4.53 -2.19 24.01
N ILE A 16 -4.55 -3.51 23.93
CA ILE A 16 -5.16 -4.38 24.96
C ILE A 16 -4.47 -4.12 26.32
N GLN A 17 -3.14 -4.09 26.34
CA GLN A 17 -2.37 -3.81 27.56
C GLN A 17 -2.70 -2.43 28.15
N SER A 18 -2.85 -1.41 27.30
CA SER A 18 -3.18 -0.04 27.72
C SER A 18 -4.57 0.04 28.34
N ILE A 19 -5.58 -0.54 27.69
CA ILE A 19 -6.97 -0.55 28.18
C ILE A 19 -7.08 -1.28 29.53
N PHE A 20 -6.47 -2.46 29.66
CA PHE A 20 -6.46 -3.20 30.93
C PHE A 20 -5.73 -2.46 32.05
N ARG A 21 -4.63 -1.77 31.73
CA ARG A 21 -3.90 -0.96 32.70
C ARG A 21 -4.76 0.19 33.25
N ILE A 22 -5.50 0.86 32.36
CA ILE A 22 -6.43 1.94 32.75
C ILE A 22 -7.56 1.38 33.61
N SER A 23 -8.25 0.33 33.14
CA SER A 23 -9.34 -0.31 33.87
C SER A 23 -8.93 -0.78 35.27
N ILE A 24 -7.73 -1.31 35.44
CA ILE A 24 -7.22 -1.72 36.75
C ILE A 24 -6.90 -0.52 37.64
N ASN A 25 -6.31 0.54 37.09
CA ASN A 25 -6.05 1.77 37.85
C ASN A 25 -7.35 2.36 38.43
N ASP A 26 -8.43 2.33 37.68
CA ASP A 26 -9.73 2.83 38.14
C ASP A 26 -10.33 1.94 39.26
N LYS A 27 -10.02 0.63 39.27
CA LYS A 27 -10.49 -0.33 40.26
C LYS A 27 -9.52 -0.55 41.44
N ILE A 28 -8.39 0.20 41.52
CA ILE A 28 -7.37 0.03 42.60
C ILE A 28 -7.96 0.19 43.97
N GLN A 29 -8.82 1.21 44.19
CA GLN A 29 -9.47 1.44 45.49
C GLN A 29 -10.36 0.28 45.89
N SER A 30 -11.16 -0.27 44.94
CA SER A 30 -12.02 -1.44 45.18
C SER A 30 -11.22 -2.69 45.52
N TYR A 31 -10.07 -2.93 44.85
CA TYR A 31 -9.19 -4.04 45.20
C TYR A 31 -8.52 -3.84 46.56
N GLY A 32 -8.19 -2.59 46.93
CA GLY A 32 -7.71 -2.25 48.25
C GLY A 32 -8.74 -2.54 49.34
N GLN A 33 -9.99 -2.16 49.14
CA GLN A 33 -11.10 -2.47 50.05
C GLN A 33 -11.29 -3.99 50.24
N LEU A 34 -11.22 -4.75 49.14
CA LEU A 34 -11.27 -6.22 49.20
C LEU A 34 -10.13 -6.80 50.04
N ARG A 35 -8.94 -6.21 49.98
CA ARG A 35 -7.82 -6.62 50.79
C ARG A 35 -7.94 -6.29 52.29
N THR A 36 -8.63 -5.19 52.64
CA THR A 36 -8.91 -4.87 54.04
C THR A 36 -9.88 -5.87 54.67
N ILE A 37 -10.74 -6.52 53.88
CA ILE A 37 -11.67 -7.57 54.31
C ILE A 37 -11.01 -8.97 54.34
N GLY A 38 -9.67 -9.05 54.02
CA GLY A 38 -8.92 -10.30 54.10
C GLY A 38 -8.65 -11.03 52.78
N THR A 39 -8.99 -10.44 51.64
CA THR A 39 -8.74 -11.08 50.31
C THR A 39 -7.22 -11.17 50.06
N THR A 40 -6.76 -12.35 49.65
CA THR A 40 -5.34 -12.59 49.34
C THR A 40 -4.93 -12.06 47.95
N PRO A 41 -3.64 -11.74 47.74
CA PRO A 41 -3.15 -11.37 46.38
C PRO A 41 -3.43 -12.41 45.31
N LYS A 42 -3.45 -13.70 45.70
CA LYS A 42 -3.78 -14.81 44.76
C LYS A 42 -5.23 -14.77 44.32
N GLN A 43 -6.15 -14.41 45.22
CA GLN A 43 -7.58 -14.27 44.92
C GLN A 43 -7.84 -13.08 43.98
N ILE A 44 -7.23 -11.91 44.24
CA ILE A 44 -7.31 -10.75 43.35
C ILE A 44 -6.76 -11.09 41.97
N ARG A 45 -5.62 -11.76 41.86
CA ARG A 45 -5.10 -12.25 40.58
C ARG A 45 -6.11 -13.14 39.85
N ARG A 46 -6.83 -14.02 40.55
CA ARG A 46 -7.82 -14.92 39.96
C ARG A 46 -9.03 -14.15 39.45
N ILE A 47 -9.51 -13.15 40.22
CA ILE A 47 -10.64 -12.28 39.81
C ILE A 47 -10.28 -11.53 38.52
N VAL A 48 -9.17 -10.79 38.50
CA VAL A 48 -8.75 -9.99 37.36
C VAL A 48 -8.46 -10.84 36.12
N LYS A 49 -7.84 -12.04 36.30
CA LYS A 49 -7.63 -12.98 35.20
C LYS A 49 -8.95 -13.55 34.65
N LYS A 50 -9.95 -13.81 35.51
CA LYS A 50 -11.26 -14.28 35.07
C LYS A 50 -11.99 -13.21 34.25
N GLU A 51 -12.00 -11.97 34.77
CA GLU A 51 -12.58 -10.82 34.08
C GLU A 51 -11.89 -10.59 32.71
N GLY A 52 -10.56 -10.56 32.69
CA GLY A 52 -9.79 -10.37 31.45
C GLY A 52 -9.99 -11.49 30.43
N ARG A 53 -10.09 -12.74 30.87
CA ARG A 53 -10.39 -13.87 29.98
C ARG A 53 -11.81 -13.84 29.44
N PHE A 54 -12.79 -13.51 30.28
CA PHE A 54 -14.19 -13.39 29.85
C PHE A 54 -14.35 -12.32 28.77
N LEU A 55 -13.80 -11.12 29.00
CA LEU A 55 -13.79 -10.05 28.00
C LEU A 55 -13.02 -10.45 26.74
N GLY A 56 -11.90 -11.17 26.91
CA GLY A 56 -11.12 -11.69 25.79
C GLY A 56 -11.92 -12.66 24.92
N TRP A 57 -12.58 -13.64 25.52
CA TRP A 57 -13.41 -14.60 24.78
C TRP A 57 -14.60 -13.94 24.08
N ALA A 58 -15.28 -13.01 24.74
CA ALA A 58 -16.37 -12.25 24.14
C ALA A 58 -15.87 -11.43 22.94
N GLY A 59 -14.73 -10.74 23.10
CA GLY A 59 -14.14 -9.95 22.03
C GLY A 59 -13.65 -10.80 20.86
N ILE A 60 -13.02 -11.96 21.11
CA ILE A 60 -12.59 -12.89 20.07
C ILE A 60 -13.81 -13.43 19.30
N GLY A 61 -14.89 -13.83 19.99
CA GLY A 61 -16.11 -14.32 19.35
C GLY A 61 -16.74 -13.29 18.43
N ILE A 62 -16.93 -12.06 18.93
CA ILE A 62 -17.47 -10.95 18.13
C ILE A 62 -16.54 -10.63 16.95
N GLY A 63 -15.23 -10.59 17.19
CA GLY A 63 -14.23 -10.33 16.14
C GLY A 63 -14.23 -11.37 15.03
N ILE A 64 -14.35 -12.65 15.37
CA ILE A 64 -14.47 -13.74 14.39
C ILE A 64 -15.77 -13.61 13.59
N LEU A 65 -16.90 -13.34 14.23
CA LEU A 65 -18.19 -13.17 13.54
C LEU A 65 -18.13 -11.99 12.54
N LEU A 66 -17.64 -10.85 12.97
CA LEU A 66 -17.48 -9.68 12.09
C LEU A 66 -16.46 -9.94 10.98
N GLY A 67 -15.35 -10.59 11.29
CA GLY A 67 -14.33 -10.94 10.30
C GLY A 67 -14.84 -11.94 9.26
N CYS A 68 -15.58 -12.96 9.67
CA CYS A 68 -16.22 -13.91 8.75
C CYS A 68 -17.27 -13.23 7.88
N ALA A 69 -18.09 -12.34 8.44
CA ALA A 69 -19.10 -11.60 7.68
C ALA A 69 -18.44 -10.68 6.64
N ALA A 70 -17.39 -9.94 7.02
CA ALA A 70 -16.63 -9.09 6.11
C ALA A 70 -15.91 -9.91 5.03
N GLY A 71 -15.27 -11.02 5.41
CA GLY A 71 -14.61 -11.93 4.48
C GLY A 71 -15.57 -12.54 3.46
N PHE A 72 -16.75 -12.95 3.89
CA PHE A 72 -17.78 -13.46 3.00
C PHE A 72 -18.33 -12.39 2.05
N ALA A 73 -18.51 -11.16 2.54
CA ALA A 73 -18.96 -10.05 1.71
C ALA A 73 -17.94 -9.68 0.61
N LEU A 74 -16.64 -9.76 0.92
CA LEU A 74 -15.56 -9.44 -0.03
C LEU A 74 -15.24 -10.60 -1.00
N PHE A 75 -15.34 -11.86 -0.54
CA PHE A 75 -14.88 -13.05 -1.27
C PHE A 75 -15.95 -14.13 -1.41
N SER A 76 -17.19 -13.77 -1.71
CA SER A 76 -18.33 -14.70 -1.79
C SER A 76 -18.13 -15.83 -2.82
N ARG A 77 -17.42 -15.56 -3.94
CA ARG A 77 -17.17 -16.55 -5.01
C ARG A 77 -16.06 -17.56 -4.70
N GLY A 78 -15.20 -17.27 -3.70
CA GLY A 78 -14.06 -18.12 -3.30
C GLY A 78 -14.27 -18.84 -1.97
N PHE A 79 -15.51 -19.09 -1.55
CA PHE A 79 -15.81 -19.71 -0.26
C PHE A 79 -15.30 -21.15 -0.18
N ASN A 80 -14.30 -21.38 0.68
CA ASN A 80 -13.79 -22.72 1.01
C ASN A 80 -13.95 -22.95 2.52
N LEU A 81 -14.85 -23.86 2.90
CA LEU A 81 -15.20 -24.14 4.29
C LEU A 81 -13.99 -24.55 5.14
N LEU A 82 -13.09 -25.36 4.58
CA LEU A 82 -11.89 -25.82 5.29
C LEU A 82 -10.93 -24.65 5.60
N PHE A 83 -10.73 -23.77 4.63
CA PHE A 83 -9.89 -22.58 4.78
C PHE A 83 -10.47 -21.62 5.83
N TYR A 84 -11.77 -21.37 5.81
CA TYR A 84 -12.45 -20.54 6.81
C TYR A 84 -12.38 -21.15 8.21
N ALA A 85 -12.59 -22.47 8.34
CA ALA A 85 -12.45 -23.16 9.61
C ALA A 85 -11.02 -23.07 10.19
N ALA A 86 -10.00 -23.26 9.34
CA ALA A 86 -8.61 -23.11 9.74
C ALA A 86 -8.27 -21.66 10.16
N ALA A 87 -8.78 -20.67 9.43
CA ALA A 87 -8.59 -19.25 9.75
C ALA A 87 -9.28 -18.87 11.08
N ILE A 88 -10.48 -19.38 11.36
CA ILE A 88 -11.19 -19.18 12.63
C ILE A 88 -10.37 -19.73 13.80
N VAL A 89 -9.91 -20.98 13.69
CA VAL A 89 -9.10 -21.63 14.73
C VAL A 89 -7.80 -20.88 14.98
N LEU A 90 -7.07 -20.51 13.92
CA LEU A 90 -5.84 -19.76 14.02
C LEU A 90 -6.05 -18.40 14.67
N THR A 91 -7.08 -17.66 14.25
CA THR A 91 -7.44 -16.35 14.81
C THR A 91 -7.82 -16.45 16.28
N ALA A 92 -8.62 -17.48 16.66
CA ALA A 92 -8.99 -17.73 18.05
C ALA A 92 -7.77 -18.02 18.94
N LEU A 93 -6.82 -18.83 18.46
CA LEU A 93 -5.58 -19.15 19.17
C LEU A 93 -4.67 -17.92 19.32
N LEU A 94 -4.47 -17.16 18.25
CA LEU A 94 -3.66 -15.93 18.29
C LEU A 94 -4.30 -14.88 19.19
N GLY A 95 -5.60 -14.67 19.11
CA GLY A 95 -6.34 -13.74 19.98
C GLY A 95 -6.24 -14.14 21.46
N TRP A 96 -6.43 -15.43 21.77
CA TRP A 96 -6.27 -15.95 23.13
C TRP A 96 -4.84 -15.75 23.66
N PHE A 97 -3.84 -16.02 22.84
CA PHE A 97 -2.43 -15.83 23.18
C PHE A 97 -2.12 -14.35 23.46
N MET A 98 -2.57 -13.45 22.58
CA MET A 98 -2.41 -12.00 22.74
C MET A 98 -3.04 -11.49 24.04
N VAL A 99 -4.31 -11.82 24.29
CA VAL A 99 -5.01 -11.43 25.52
C VAL A 99 -4.28 -11.98 26.75
N SER A 100 -3.89 -13.25 26.72
CA SER A 100 -3.20 -13.90 27.83
C SER A 100 -1.87 -13.24 28.20
N ILE A 101 -1.12 -12.75 27.22
CA ILE A 101 0.13 -12.01 27.45
C ILE A 101 -0.16 -10.58 27.91
N ALA A 102 -1.09 -9.89 27.26
CA ALA A 102 -1.39 -8.48 27.52
C ALA A 102 -1.89 -8.25 28.95
N ILE A 103 -2.68 -9.18 29.51
CA ILE A 103 -3.21 -9.06 30.88
C ILE A 103 -2.19 -9.41 31.99
N ARG A 104 -1.04 -10.05 31.67
CA ARG A 104 -0.08 -10.50 32.70
C ARG A 104 0.46 -9.36 33.59
N ARG A 105 0.89 -8.26 32.96
CA ARG A 105 1.44 -7.09 33.67
C ARG A 105 0.38 -6.36 34.49
N PRO A 106 -0.80 -6.00 33.94
CA PRO A 106 -1.90 -5.39 34.68
C PRO A 106 -2.34 -6.22 35.89
N VAL A 107 -2.50 -7.54 35.74
CA VAL A 107 -2.86 -8.46 36.83
C VAL A 107 -1.82 -8.46 37.95
N LYS A 108 -0.53 -8.37 37.61
CA LYS A 108 0.55 -8.30 38.63
C LYS A 108 0.45 -7.00 39.41
N ILE A 109 0.16 -5.87 38.75
CA ILE A 109 -0.02 -4.57 39.39
C ILE A 109 -1.20 -4.61 40.38
N ALA A 110 -2.38 -5.07 39.94
CA ALA A 110 -3.58 -5.17 40.78
C ALA A 110 -3.36 -6.00 42.04
N ALA A 111 -2.57 -7.07 41.96
CA ALA A 111 -2.31 -7.97 43.08
C ALA A 111 -1.21 -7.49 44.05
N SER A 112 -0.34 -6.56 43.63
CA SER A 112 0.77 -6.06 44.45
C SER A 112 0.41 -4.88 45.37
N ILE A 113 -0.77 -4.26 45.17
CA ILE A 113 -1.18 -3.07 45.90
C ILE A 113 -1.49 -3.42 47.37
N SER A 114 -0.89 -2.67 48.30
CA SER A 114 -1.20 -2.81 49.74
C SER A 114 -2.52 -2.11 50.07
N PRO A 115 -3.27 -2.53 51.14
CA PRO A 115 -4.49 -1.85 51.57
C PRO A 115 -4.28 -0.36 51.89
N ILE A 116 -3.18 -0.03 52.55
CA ILE A 116 -2.83 1.35 52.93
C ILE A 116 -2.53 2.19 51.69
N GLU A 117 -1.84 1.62 50.72
CA GLU A 117 -1.50 2.26 49.45
C GLU A 117 -2.73 2.48 48.59
N ALA A 118 -3.70 1.55 48.57
CA ALA A 118 -4.95 1.67 47.87
C ALA A 118 -5.85 2.78 48.43
N VAL A 119 -5.94 2.95 49.75
CA VAL A 119 -6.71 4.02 50.38
C VAL A 119 -6.05 5.39 50.13
N ARG A 120 -4.72 5.43 50.08
CA ARG A 120 -3.94 6.65 49.75
C ARG A 120 -3.81 6.89 48.23
N PHE A 121 -4.28 5.96 47.43
CA PHE A 121 -4.18 6.07 45.98
C PHE A 121 -5.10 7.16 45.46
N THR A 122 -4.53 8.33 45.26
CA THR A 122 -5.21 9.50 44.68
C THR A 122 -5.06 9.58 43.16
N GLY A 123 -4.82 8.46 42.49
CA GLY A 123 -4.62 8.43 41.04
C GLY A 123 -3.24 8.92 40.55
N ASN A 124 -2.46 9.52 41.44
CA ASN A 124 -1.13 10.07 41.16
C ASN A 124 -0.09 9.50 42.13
N GLN A 125 0.62 8.46 41.70
CA GLN A 125 1.96 8.22 42.27
C GLN A 125 2.90 9.25 41.62
N SER A 126 2.91 10.47 42.13
CA SER A 126 3.94 11.44 41.81
C SER A 126 5.26 10.90 42.34
N GLY A 127 6.11 10.41 41.45
CA GLY A 127 7.52 10.29 41.73
C GLY A 127 8.00 11.63 42.32
N LYS A 128 8.96 11.59 43.22
CA LYS A 128 9.58 12.70 43.96
C LYS A 128 9.50 14.01 43.17
N ALA A 129 8.71 14.94 43.68
CA ALA A 129 8.57 16.26 43.09
C ALA A 129 9.95 16.96 43.13
N HIS A 130 10.65 16.95 42.01
CA HIS A 130 11.75 17.90 41.82
C HIS A 130 11.11 19.28 41.65
N THR A 131 11.08 20.02 42.75
CA THR A 131 10.68 21.43 42.79
C THR A 131 11.75 22.28 42.09
N HIS A 132 11.74 22.29 40.78
CA HIS A 132 12.39 23.38 40.07
C HIS A 132 11.47 24.61 40.17
N LYS A 133 11.86 25.57 41.01
CA LYS A 133 11.32 26.93 41.04
C LYS A 133 11.68 27.63 39.73
N LYS A 134 10.89 27.40 38.69
CA LYS A 134 10.90 28.21 37.46
C LYS A 134 9.72 29.16 37.60
N ASN A 135 9.97 30.45 37.53
CA ASN A 135 8.91 31.49 37.48
C ASN A 135 8.09 31.24 36.19
N MET A 136 7.09 30.36 36.26
CA MET A 136 6.15 30.10 35.18
C MET A 136 4.98 31.05 35.35
N ARG A 137 4.71 31.89 34.35
CA ARG A 137 3.44 32.63 34.28
C ARG A 137 2.30 31.60 34.28
N LEU A 138 1.36 31.72 35.21
CA LEU A 138 0.18 30.87 35.32
C LEU A 138 -0.79 31.20 34.18
N ASN A 139 -0.56 30.59 33.02
CA ASN A 139 -1.41 30.69 31.83
C ASN A 139 -1.93 29.30 31.50
N PRO A 140 -3.16 29.09 31.01
CA PRO A 140 -3.69 27.79 30.63
C PRO A 140 -2.76 26.97 29.71
N LEU A 141 -2.06 27.62 28.78
CA LEU A 141 -1.09 27.00 27.90
C LEU A 141 0.10 26.41 28.69
N SER A 142 0.70 27.21 29.58
CA SER A 142 1.85 26.75 30.37
C SER A 142 1.48 25.60 31.34
N MET A 143 0.26 25.64 31.87
CA MET A 143 -0.29 24.58 32.72
C MET A 143 -0.57 23.30 31.93
N GLY A 144 -1.12 23.39 30.70
CA GLY A 144 -1.32 22.26 29.80
C GLY A 144 -0.01 21.56 29.45
N ILE A 145 1.03 22.32 29.06
CA ILE A 145 2.37 21.79 28.77
C ILE A 145 3.01 21.17 30.01
N ALA A 146 2.84 21.80 31.18
CA ALA A 146 3.35 21.25 32.44
C ALA A 146 2.70 19.89 32.78
N ASN A 147 1.38 19.78 32.57
CA ASN A 147 0.65 18.53 32.75
C ASN A 147 1.12 17.44 31.81
N PHE A 148 1.32 17.74 30.53
CA PHE A 148 1.87 16.84 29.52
C PHE A 148 3.24 16.30 29.95
N ARG A 149 4.10 17.12 30.55
CA ARG A 149 5.45 16.75 30.98
C ARG A 149 5.52 16.05 32.35
N ARG A 150 4.47 16.16 33.17
CA ARG A 150 4.45 15.69 34.57
C ARG A 150 4.59 14.18 34.69
N ASP A 151 3.88 13.42 33.86
CA ASP A 151 3.93 11.95 33.86
C ASP A 151 4.48 11.39 32.56
N ARG A 152 5.80 11.43 32.41
CA ARG A 152 6.51 11.01 31.21
C ARG A 152 6.16 9.58 30.77
N LYS A 153 6.02 8.63 31.72
CA LYS A 153 5.71 7.23 31.39
C LYS A 153 4.32 7.09 30.77
N LYS A 154 3.36 7.83 31.30
CA LYS A 154 2.00 7.87 30.79
C LYS A 154 1.95 8.54 29.43
N THR A 155 2.58 9.71 29.30
CA THR A 155 2.70 10.46 28.05
C THR A 155 3.31 9.60 26.94
N ILE A 156 4.44 8.94 27.19
CA ILE A 156 5.09 8.05 26.22
C ILE A 156 4.15 6.89 25.84
N SER A 157 3.42 6.30 26.79
CA SER A 157 2.49 5.20 26.49
C SER A 157 1.33 5.65 25.58
N ILE A 158 0.80 6.86 25.80
CA ILE A 158 -0.27 7.43 24.98
C ILE A 158 0.25 7.74 23.57
N VAL A 159 1.35 8.50 23.50
CA VAL A 159 1.98 8.88 22.24
C VAL A 159 2.37 7.64 21.44
N ALA A 160 2.98 6.64 22.07
CA ALA A 160 3.36 5.39 21.40
C ALA A 160 2.15 4.61 20.86
N SER A 161 1.04 4.56 21.60
CA SER A 161 -0.18 3.89 21.14
C SER A 161 -0.83 4.61 19.96
N LEU A 162 -0.89 5.94 20.00
CA LEU A 162 -1.45 6.74 18.91
C LEU A 162 -0.56 6.73 17.67
N SER A 163 0.75 6.92 17.86
CA SER A 163 1.70 6.92 16.75
C SER A 163 1.79 5.57 16.06
N LEU A 164 1.66 4.46 16.82
CA LEU A 164 1.65 3.12 16.22
C LEU A 164 0.47 2.94 15.26
N GLY A 165 -0.73 3.39 15.64
CA GLY A 165 -1.89 3.42 14.74
C GLY A 165 -1.65 4.27 13.50
N GLY A 166 -1.04 5.44 13.68
CA GLY A 166 -0.65 6.32 12.59
C GLY A 166 0.43 5.73 11.67
N VAL A 167 1.43 5.04 12.22
CA VAL A 167 2.47 4.34 11.43
C VAL A 167 1.85 3.26 10.56
N ILE A 168 0.96 2.43 11.12
CA ILE A 168 0.29 1.37 10.35
C ILE A 168 -0.56 1.99 9.24
N LEU A 169 -1.31 3.05 9.55
CA LEU A 169 -2.10 3.77 8.55
C LEU A 169 -1.22 4.37 7.44
N LEU A 170 -0.10 5.00 7.80
CA LEU A 170 0.83 5.60 6.84
C LEU A 170 1.46 4.53 5.93
N VAL A 171 1.94 3.42 6.50
CA VAL A 171 2.58 2.34 5.75
C VAL A 171 1.58 1.68 4.79
N THR A 172 0.40 1.31 5.26
CA THR A 172 -0.62 0.68 4.41
C THR A 172 -1.14 1.62 3.35
N ALA A 173 -1.41 2.88 3.68
CA ALA A 173 -1.85 3.87 2.69
C ALA A 173 -0.77 4.15 1.63
N SER A 174 0.52 4.13 2.01
CA SER A 174 1.63 4.28 1.07
C SER A 174 1.74 3.09 0.10
N ILE A 175 1.59 1.86 0.59
CA ILE A 175 1.56 0.65 -0.25
C ILE A 175 0.38 0.70 -1.24
N LEU A 176 -0.80 1.11 -0.75
CA LEU A 176 -2.00 1.21 -1.58
C LEU A 176 -1.88 2.27 -2.68
N LEU A 177 -1.17 3.38 -2.43
CA LEU A 177 -0.93 4.41 -3.45
C LEU A 177 0.04 3.96 -4.54
N VAL A 178 0.98 3.06 -4.23
CA VAL A 178 1.88 2.48 -5.23
C VAL A 178 1.07 1.66 -6.23
N ARG A 179 0.08 0.89 -5.77
CA ARG A 179 -0.81 0.08 -6.61
C ARG A 179 -2.12 0.81 -6.94
N SER A 180 -2.10 2.10 -7.23
CA SER A 180 -3.32 2.73 -7.69
C SER A 180 -3.70 2.21 -9.09
N PRO A 181 -4.98 1.83 -9.34
CA PRO A 181 -5.42 1.33 -10.64
C PRO A 181 -5.03 2.23 -11.80
N GLU A 182 -5.10 3.54 -11.59
CA GLU A 182 -4.71 4.52 -12.59
C GLU A 182 -3.23 4.48 -12.94
N ARG A 183 -2.35 4.30 -11.95
CA ARG A 183 -0.91 4.20 -12.20
C ARG A 183 -0.54 2.94 -12.96
N ILE A 184 -1.20 1.83 -12.66
CA ILE A 184 -0.97 0.56 -13.34
C ILE A 184 -1.48 0.66 -14.77
N ALA A 185 -2.71 1.12 -14.97
CA ALA A 185 -3.27 1.31 -16.30
C ALA A 185 -2.39 2.25 -17.16
N ARG A 186 -1.84 3.32 -16.58
CA ARG A 186 -0.89 4.22 -17.27
C ARG A 186 0.41 3.56 -17.69
N GLN A 187 0.80 2.44 -17.10
CA GLN A 187 1.99 1.70 -17.56
C GLN A 187 1.75 1.04 -18.94
N TYR A 188 0.52 0.58 -19.16
CA TYR A 188 0.13 0.02 -20.46
C TYR A 188 -0.13 1.10 -21.50
N PHE A 189 -0.38 2.35 -21.06
CA PHE A 189 -0.72 3.49 -21.91
C PHE A 189 0.18 4.71 -21.61
N PRO A 190 1.49 4.64 -21.90
CA PRO A 190 2.41 5.73 -21.59
C PRO A 190 2.16 6.99 -22.41
N ASP A 191 1.74 6.84 -23.67
CA ASP A 191 1.66 7.92 -24.66
C ASP A 191 0.24 8.38 -24.99
N GLY A 192 -0.81 7.74 -24.44
CA GLY A 192 -2.19 8.08 -24.77
C GLY A 192 -3.22 7.38 -23.90
N ASP A 193 -4.48 7.45 -24.27
CA ASP A 193 -5.58 6.82 -23.53
C ASP A 193 -6.19 5.62 -24.27
N TYR A 194 -5.89 5.48 -25.57
CA TYR A 194 -6.34 4.39 -26.43
C TYR A 194 -5.16 3.84 -27.22
N LYS A 195 -5.26 2.57 -27.59
CA LYS A 195 -4.26 1.87 -28.38
C LYS A 195 -4.96 1.07 -29.46
N ILE A 196 -4.63 1.34 -30.71
CA ILE A 196 -5.05 0.55 -31.85
C ILE A 196 -3.91 -0.38 -32.23
N TYR A 197 -4.15 -1.67 -32.36
CA TYR A 197 -3.11 -2.64 -32.65
C TYR A 197 -3.60 -3.74 -33.60
N ILE A 198 -2.65 -4.42 -34.24
CA ILE A 198 -2.95 -5.57 -35.09
C ILE A 198 -3.31 -6.74 -34.18
N HIS A 199 -4.52 -7.27 -34.34
CA HIS A 199 -5.02 -8.45 -33.68
C HIS A 199 -5.83 -9.29 -34.66
N SER A 200 -5.27 -10.41 -35.10
CA SER A 200 -5.86 -11.25 -36.14
C SER A 200 -5.60 -12.72 -35.84
N GLU A 201 -6.41 -13.62 -36.42
CA GLU A 201 -6.12 -15.05 -36.48
C GLU A 201 -4.92 -15.40 -37.39
N LYS A 202 -4.52 -14.43 -38.25
CA LYS A 202 -3.35 -14.52 -39.11
C LYS A 202 -2.12 -13.97 -38.39
N THR A 203 -0.94 -14.35 -38.86
CA THR A 203 0.29 -13.74 -38.39
C THR A 203 0.38 -12.27 -38.82
N GLU A 204 1.08 -11.44 -38.03
CA GLU A 204 1.31 -10.03 -38.39
C GLU A 204 1.99 -9.90 -39.75
N TYR A 205 2.88 -10.82 -40.10
CA TYR A 205 3.50 -10.91 -41.41
C TYR A 205 2.45 -11.04 -42.56
N GLU A 206 1.48 -11.96 -42.40
CA GLU A 206 0.44 -12.17 -43.37
C GLU A 206 -0.48 -10.94 -43.52
N VAL A 207 -0.79 -10.28 -42.40
CA VAL A 207 -1.61 -9.05 -42.39
C VAL A 207 -0.86 -7.93 -43.10
N MET A 208 0.38 -7.65 -42.69
CA MET A 208 1.20 -6.57 -43.23
C MET A 208 1.56 -6.80 -44.72
N SER A 209 1.75 -8.07 -45.15
CA SER A 209 2.08 -8.39 -46.56
C SER A 209 0.95 -8.10 -47.54
N LYS A 210 -0.30 -8.08 -47.10
CA LYS A 210 -1.48 -7.72 -47.89
C LYS A 210 -1.76 -6.22 -47.90
N GLY A 211 -1.02 -5.47 -47.11
CA GLY A 211 -1.20 -4.03 -46.86
C GLY A 211 -1.48 -3.78 -45.37
N ASN A 212 -0.57 -3.11 -44.68
CA ASN A 212 -0.73 -2.82 -43.26
C ASN A 212 -2.02 -2.02 -43.03
N PRO A 213 -2.96 -2.51 -42.20
CA PRO A 213 -4.19 -1.78 -41.90
C PRO A 213 -3.92 -0.48 -41.11
N LEU A 214 -2.80 -0.38 -40.40
CA LEU A 214 -2.31 0.84 -39.76
C LEU A 214 -1.64 1.71 -40.83
N ASN A 215 -2.44 2.40 -41.63
CA ASN A 215 -2.00 3.21 -42.75
C ASN A 215 -2.47 4.67 -42.64
N GLU A 216 -1.98 5.52 -43.53
CA GLU A 216 -2.28 6.94 -43.50
C GLU A 216 -3.79 7.25 -43.67
N ALA A 217 -4.56 6.42 -44.36
CA ALA A 217 -6.01 6.61 -44.49
C ALA A 217 -6.70 6.44 -43.13
N LEU A 218 -6.37 5.36 -42.41
CA LEU A 218 -6.87 5.14 -41.04
C LEU A 218 -6.42 6.24 -40.10
N ARG A 219 -5.16 6.70 -40.21
CA ARG A 219 -4.63 7.79 -39.41
C ARG A 219 -5.45 9.06 -39.53
N GLN A 220 -5.79 9.44 -40.77
CA GLN A 220 -6.62 10.63 -41.03
C GLN A 220 -8.03 10.46 -40.48
N GLU A 221 -8.61 9.26 -40.59
CA GLU A 221 -9.92 8.96 -40.04
C GLU A 221 -9.95 9.05 -38.51
N VAL A 222 -8.92 8.52 -37.82
CA VAL A 222 -8.76 8.60 -36.38
C VAL A 222 -8.53 10.06 -35.93
N LEU A 223 -7.70 10.82 -36.65
CA LEU A 223 -7.47 12.23 -36.34
C LEU A 223 -8.69 13.12 -36.54
N ALA A 224 -9.63 12.69 -37.40
CA ALA A 224 -10.88 13.41 -37.62
C ALA A 224 -11.90 13.23 -36.49
N VAL A 225 -11.68 12.31 -35.55
CA VAL A 225 -12.54 12.11 -34.39
C VAL A 225 -12.42 13.30 -33.46
N ASP A 226 -13.55 13.93 -33.12
CA ASP A 226 -13.58 15.08 -32.22
C ASP A 226 -13.07 14.74 -30.81
N GLY A 227 -11.99 15.39 -30.43
CA GLY A 227 -11.29 15.17 -29.15
C GLY A 227 -10.01 14.34 -29.25
N VAL A 228 -9.70 13.74 -30.39
CA VAL A 228 -8.38 13.17 -30.67
C VAL A 228 -7.42 14.30 -31.03
N THR A 229 -6.25 14.33 -30.38
CA THR A 229 -5.25 15.38 -30.56
C THR A 229 -4.03 14.92 -31.33
N ASP A 230 -3.66 13.65 -31.19
CA ASP A 230 -2.51 13.08 -31.88
C ASP A 230 -2.62 11.55 -32.00
N VAL A 231 -1.93 10.99 -33.00
CA VAL A 231 -1.76 9.56 -33.24
C VAL A 231 -0.28 9.27 -33.31
N ILE A 232 0.19 8.53 -32.32
CA ILE A 232 1.60 8.24 -32.13
C ILE A 232 1.87 6.79 -32.56
N GLU A 233 2.78 6.58 -33.49
CA GLU A 233 3.31 5.27 -33.86
C GLU A 233 4.05 4.70 -32.65
N ASN A 234 3.39 3.79 -31.91
CA ASN A 234 3.90 3.34 -30.64
C ASN A 234 4.91 2.22 -30.81
N ARG A 235 4.59 1.21 -31.60
CA ARG A 235 5.41 0.01 -31.74
C ARG A 235 5.47 -0.47 -33.18
N GLN A 236 6.67 -0.77 -33.64
CA GLN A 236 6.93 -1.45 -34.90
C GLN A 236 7.52 -2.82 -34.55
N ALA A 237 6.79 -3.89 -34.84
CA ALA A 237 7.17 -5.23 -34.42
C ALA A 237 6.53 -6.30 -35.31
N VAL A 238 7.15 -7.49 -35.33
CA VAL A 238 6.64 -8.69 -36.03
C VAL A 238 6.93 -9.90 -35.17
N HIS A 239 6.03 -10.86 -35.18
CA HIS A 239 6.28 -12.16 -34.55
C HIS A 239 7.35 -12.94 -35.30
N VAL A 240 8.33 -13.46 -34.56
CA VAL A 240 9.46 -14.22 -35.08
C VAL A 240 9.60 -15.54 -34.36
N ARG A 241 10.19 -16.51 -35.07
CA ARG A 241 10.67 -17.74 -34.47
C ARG A 241 12.19 -17.77 -34.58
N PHE A 242 12.87 -18.28 -33.59
CA PHE A 242 14.31 -18.42 -33.60
C PHE A 242 14.73 -19.76 -32.99
N GLU A 243 15.78 -20.32 -33.53
CA GLU A 243 16.25 -21.65 -33.18
C GLU A 243 17.78 -21.76 -33.28
N ASN A 244 18.34 -22.66 -32.48
CA ASN A 244 19.69 -23.19 -32.63
C ASN A 244 19.64 -24.70 -32.80
N GLU A 245 20.78 -25.40 -32.71
CA GLU A 245 20.84 -26.87 -32.90
C GLU A 245 20.08 -27.66 -31.81
N GLU A 246 19.84 -27.07 -30.64
CA GLU A 246 19.32 -27.77 -29.45
C GLU A 246 17.93 -27.30 -29.01
N SER A 247 17.53 -26.08 -29.37
CA SER A 247 16.29 -25.48 -28.88
C SER A 247 15.67 -24.51 -29.87
N SER A 248 14.36 -24.27 -29.71
CA SER A 248 13.63 -23.25 -30.48
C SER A 248 12.69 -22.46 -29.58
N SER A 249 12.51 -21.18 -29.89
CA SER A 249 11.59 -20.29 -29.20
C SER A 249 10.97 -19.29 -30.20
N GLY A 250 10.07 -18.44 -29.71
CA GLY A 250 9.44 -17.42 -30.55
C GLY A 250 8.82 -16.31 -29.69
N GLY A 251 8.66 -15.17 -30.30
CA GLY A 251 8.07 -14.00 -29.65
C GLY A 251 8.09 -12.78 -30.57
N MET A 252 7.80 -11.61 -30.03
CA MET A 252 7.81 -10.38 -30.80
C MET A 252 9.23 -9.83 -30.93
N CYS A 253 9.62 -9.56 -32.18
CA CYS A 253 10.85 -8.82 -32.50
C CYS A 253 10.47 -7.35 -32.75
N ASP A 254 11.00 -6.46 -31.92
CA ASP A 254 10.78 -5.02 -32.06
C ASP A 254 11.84 -4.39 -32.96
N LEU A 255 11.42 -3.41 -33.74
CA LEU A 255 12.31 -2.62 -34.58
C LEU A 255 13.00 -1.56 -33.73
N LEU A 256 14.34 -1.52 -33.79
CA LEU A 256 15.14 -0.47 -33.16
C LEU A 256 14.94 0.86 -33.89
N SER A 257 14.45 1.86 -33.20
CA SER A 257 14.17 3.19 -33.68
C SER A 257 14.79 4.25 -32.77
N ASP A 258 14.87 5.50 -33.20
CA ASP A 258 15.33 6.59 -32.36
C ASP A 258 14.45 6.77 -31.11
N ARG A 259 13.19 6.40 -31.20
CA ARG A 259 12.23 6.51 -30.10
C ARG A 259 12.48 5.51 -28.96
N ASN A 260 12.87 4.27 -29.28
CA ASN A 260 13.07 3.23 -28.26
C ASN A 260 14.55 2.98 -27.93
N ARG A 261 15.49 3.63 -28.66
CA ARG A 261 16.94 3.44 -28.50
C ARG A 261 17.41 3.64 -27.07
N ASP A 262 17.09 4.77 -26.46
CA ASP A 262 17.51 5.09 -25.09
C ASP A 262 17.02 4.06 -24.08
N GLN A 263 15.81 3.53 -24.29
CA GLN A 263 15.24 2.49 -23.43
C GLN A 263 15.95 1.16 -23.63
N MET A 264 16.26 0.80 -24.87
CA MET A 264 17.00 -0.43 -25.18
C MET A 264 18.44 -0.36 -24.70
N GLU A 265 19.09 0.80 -24.78
CA GLU A 265 20.41 1.01 -24.19
C GLU A 265 20.40 0.88 -22.67
N ALA A 266 19.35 1.40 -22.01
CA ALA A 266 19.18 1.25 -20.56
C ALA A 266 18.87 -0.20 -20.11
N ALA A 267 18.26 -0.99 -21.00
CA ALA A 267 17.96 -2.42 -20.77
C ALA A 267 19.14 -3.34 -21.08
N LEU A 268 20.19 -2.84 -21.73
CA LEU A 268 21.33 -3.65 -22.16
C LEU A 268 22.15 -4.13 -20.95
N VAL A 269 22.31 -5.44 -20.81
CA VAL A 269 23.08 -6.08 -19.74
C VAL A 269 24.50 -6.40 -20.20
N SER A 270 24.63 -6.90 -21.45
CA SER A 270 25.92 -7.26 -22.04
C SER A 270 25.90 -7.06 -23.56
N GLY A 271 27.06 -6.84 -24.15
CA GLY A 271 27.22 -6.64 -25.59
C GLY A 271 26.82 -5.24 -26.06
N THR A 272 26.24 -5.14 -27.25
CA THR A 272 25.82 -3.89 -27.90
C THR A 272 24.44 -4.05 -28.57
N LEU A 273 23.73 -2.95 -28.75
CA LEU A 273 22.53 -2.95 -29.59
C LEU A 273 22.88 -3.33 -31.05
N PRO A 274 21.92 -3.93 -31.81
CA PRO A 274 22.17 -4.34 -33.18
C PRO A 274 22.48 -3.13 -34.07
N GLN A 275 23.44 -3.33 -35.01
CA GLN A 275 23.94 -2.26 -35.89
C GLN A 275 23.75 -2.56 -37.37
N ASP A 276 23.47 -3.82 -37.72
CA ASP A 276 23.33 -4.27 -39.10
C ASP A 276 22.18 -5.31 -39.26
N SER A 277 21.95 -5.79 -40.47
CA SER A 277 20.88 -6.74 -40.80
C SER A 277 21.17 -8.18 -40.33
N HIS A 278 22.34 -8.45 -39.72
CA HIS A 278 22.72 -9.78 -39.25
C HIS A 278 22.99 -9.81 -37.74
N SER A 279 22.60 -8.75 -37.05
CA SER A 279 22.75 -8.64 -35.59
C SER A 279 21.42 -8.37 -34.90
N ILE A 280 21.23 -8.97 -33.73
CA ILE A 280 20.08 -8.80 -32.87
C ILE A 280 20.50 -8.60 -31.41
N ALA A 281 19.65 -7.95 -30.62
CA ALA A 281 19.75 -8.02 -29.17
C ALA A 281 18.61 -8.86 -28.63
N LEU A 282 18.94 -9.90 -27.85
CA LEU A 282 18.00 -10.92 -27.34
C LEU A 282 17.68 -10.64 -25.87
N ASP A 283 16.47 -10.89 -25.45
CA ASP A 283 16.10 -10.83 -24.05
C ASP A 283 16.71 -11.97 -23.25
N MET A 284 17.20 -11.69 -22.05
CA MET A 284 17.93 -12.64 -21.20
C MET A 284 17.10 -13.87 -20.81
N ASP A 285 15.81 -13.70 -20.55
CA ASP A 285 14.95 -14.81 -20.15
C ASP A 285 14.83 -15.81 -21.31
N TYR A 286 14.70 -15.31 -22.54
CA TYR A 286 14.71 -16.16 -23.74
C TYR A 286 16.09 -16.77 -24.02
N ALA A 287 17.17 -16.04 -23.72
CA ALA A 287 18.53 -16.57 -23.86
C ALA A 287 18.81 -17.69 -22.84
N GLU A 288 18.31 -17.56 -21.61
CA GLU A 288 18.43 -18.59 -20.57
C GLU A 288 17.61 -19.84 -20.91
N ASP A 289 16.45 -19.70 -21.55
CA ASP A 289 15.60 -20.80 -22.01
C ASP A 289 16.23 -21.57 -23.20
N MET A 290 17.13 -20.93 -23.95
CA MET A 290 17.82 -21.52 -25.08
C MET A 290 19.22 -21.99 -24.67
N ILE A 291 19.46 -23.29 -24.77
CA ILE A 291 20.75 -23.92 -24.40
C ILE A 291 21.90 -23.33 -25.24
N GLY A 292 22.90 -22.75 -24.58
CA GLY A 292 24.15 -22.31 -25.21
C GLY A 292 24.08 -21.00 -25.97
N VAL A 293 23.05 -20.17 -25.76
CA VAL A 293 22.94 -18.84 -26.39
C VAL A 293 23.54 -17.79 -25.48
N ASP A 294 24.52 -17.05 -25.99
CA ASP A 294 25.18 -15.90 -25.34
C ASP A 294 25.57 -14.86 -26.40
N VAL A 295 26.13 -13.75 -25.97
CA VAL A 295 26.68 -12.74 -26.89
C VAL A 295 27.74 -13.37 -27.81
N GLY A 296 27.56 -13.19 -29.11
CA GLY A 296 28.38 -13.79 -30.15
C GLY A 296 27.85 -15.10 -30.71
N SER A 297 26.82 -15.68 -30.12
CA SER A 297 26.15 -16.88 -30.67
C SER A 297 25.43 -16.55 -31.96
N VAL A 298 25.46 -17.51 -32.92
CA VAL A 298 24.69 -17.41 -34.17
C VAL A 298 23.44 -18.27 -34.01
N ILE A 299 22.29 -17.67 -34.22
CA ILE A 299 21.00 -18.34 -34.21
C ILE A 299 20.30 -18.17 -35.55
N LYS A 300 19.39 -19.07 -35.87
CA LYS A 300 18.57 -18.99 -37.06
C LYS A 300 17.27 -18.28 -36.74
N LEU A 301 17.04 -17.15 -37.36
CA LEU A 301 15.82 -16.33 -37.21
C LEU A 301 14.89 -16.62 -38.38
N THR A 302 13.64 -16.94 -38.07
CA THR A 302 12.57 -17.12 -39.07
C THR A 302 11.56 -15.95 -38.94
N ILE A 303 11.44 -15.17 -40.00
CA ILE A 303 10.48 -14.07 -40.12
C ILE A 303 9.62 -14.31 -41.37
N GLY A 304 8.33 -14.54 -41.19
CA GLY A 304 7.47 -14.97 -42.29
C GLY A 304 7.98 -16.26 -42.91
N ASP A 305 8.34 -16.20 -44.21
CA ASP A 305 8.85 -17.35 -44.97
C ASP A 305 10.40 -17.36 -45.10
N GLN A 306 11.09 -16.39 -44.52
CA GLN A 306 12.53 -16.24 -44.64
C GLN A 306 13.26 -16.77 -43.40
N GLU A 307 14.35 -17.48 -43.62
CA GLU A 307 15.27 -17.97 -42.60
C GLU A 307 16.61 -17.22 -42.73
N ILE A 308 17.02 -16.50 -41.74
CA ILE A 308 18.20 -15.66 -41.75
C ILE A 308 19.10 -16.01 -40.55
N PRO A 309 20.39 -16.34 -40.78
CA PRO A 309 21.34 -16.48 -39.67
C PRO A 309 21.66 -15.10 -39.10
N VAL A 310 21.50 -14.93 -37.80
CA VAL A 310 21.79 -13.69 -37.10
C VAL A 310 22.70 -13.93 -35.89
N THR A 311 23.52 -12.96 -35.59
CA THR A 311 24.42 -12.98 -34.42
C THR A 311 23.78 -12.24 -33.26
N VAL A 312 23.78 -12.82 -32.08
CA VAL A 312 23.38 -12.14 -30.85
C VAL A 312 24.44 -11.11 -30.47
N SER A 313 24.19 -9.85 -30.75
CA SER A 313 25.12 -8.75 -30.47
C SER A 313 25.04 -8.25 -29.02
N GLY A 314 23.92 -8.45 -28.36
CA GLY A 314 23.70 -8.04 -26.98
C GLY A 314 22.57 -8.80 -26.29
N LEU A 315 22.60 -8.79 -24.96
CA LEU A 315 21.54 -9.32 -24.12
C LEU A 315 20.85 -8.17 -23.41
N LEU A 316 19.53 -8.17 -23.50
CA LEU A 316 18.65 -7.19 -22.86
C LEU A 316 18.00 -7.82 -21.63
N ILE A 317 17.73 -7.02 -20.62
CA ILE A 317 16.85 -7.42 -19.55
C ILE A 317 15.50 -6.73 -19.78
N ASN A 318 14.48 -7.55 -20.01
CA ASN A 318 13.12 -7.04 -20.20
C ASN A 318 12.46 -6.63 -18.87
N ASP A 319 13.27 -6.21 -17.94
CA ASP A 319 12.83 -5.51 -16.75
C ASP A 319 12.48 -4.06 -17.15
N GLY A 320 11.60 -3.89 -18.08
CA GLY A 320 11.06 -2.56 -18.51
C GLY A 320 10.61 -1.70 -17.35
N LEU A 321 10.71 -2.27 -16.22
CA LEU A 321 10.32 -1.77 -14.93
C LEU A 321 11.51 -1.40 -14.03
N LYS A 322 12.72 -1.87 -14.24
CA LYS A 322 13.84 -1.55 -13.33
C LYS A 322 14.28 -0.09 -13.36
N ASN A 323 14.06 0.63 -14.44
CA ASN A 323 14.65 1.98 -14.61
C ASN A 323 13.65 3.14 -14.57
N GLY A 324 12.37 2.91 -14.21
CA GLY A 324 11.40 3.99 -14.00
C GLY A 324 10.99 4.77 -15.26
N HIS A 325 11.44 4.35 -16.42
CA HIS A 325 10.98 4.84 -17.71
C HIS A 325 9.87 3.92 -18.15
N GLY A 326 8.70 4.49 -18.39
CA GLY A 326 7.47 3.79 -18.66
C GLY A 326 7.65 2.67 -19.67
N PRO A 327 6.87 1.64 -19.57
CA PRO A 327 7.02 0.48 -20.36
C PRO A 327 6.75 0.83 -21.81
N LEU A 328 7.70 0.59 -22.65
CA LEU A 328 7.28 -0.17 -23.80
C LEU A 328 6.49 -1.34 -23.22
N ALA A 329 5.29 -1.60 -23.64
CA ALA A 329 4.61 -2.85 -23.31
C ALA A 329 5.40 -3.99 -23.98
N LEU A 330 6.52 -4.33 -23.35
CA LEU A 330 7.47 -5.34 -23.83
C LEU A 330 7.08 -6.73 -23.33
N ASP A 331 5.86 -6.89 -22.80
CA ASP A 331 5.38 -8.15 -22.25
C ASP A 331 5.50 -9.35 -23.21
N SER A 332 5.82 -9.07 -24.47
CA SER A 332 6.04 -10.10 -25.49
C SER A 332 7.28 -9.87 -26.35
N THR A 333 8.09 -8.85 -26.07
CA THR A 333 9.33 -8.60 -26.85
C THR A 333 10.40 -9.61 -26.45
N CYS A 334 10.79 -10.46 -27.38
CA CYS A 334 11.89 -11.40 -27.15
C CYS A 334 13.23 -10.88 -27.69
N MET A 335 13.20 -9.99 -28.68
CA MET A 335 14.41 -9.43 -29.27
C MET A 335 14.16 -8.08 -29.92
N VAL A 336 15.26 -7.42 -30.24
CA VAL A 336 15.28 -6.16 -30.99
C VAL A 336 16.20 -6.31 -32.19
N ALA A 337 15.76 -5.80 -33.34
CA ALA A 337 16.49 -5.86 -34.60
C ALA A 337 16.47 -4.51 -35.32
N THR A 338 17.36 -4.38 -36.32
CA THR A 338 17.44 -3.18 -37.15
C THR A 338 16.35 -3.16 -38.23
N LYS A 339 16.11 -1.99 -38.78
CA LYS A 339 15.19 -1.80 -39.91
C LYS A 339 15.69 -2.53 -41.16
N GLU A 340 17.00 -2.60 -41.34
CA GLU A 340 17.66 -3.30 -42.45
C GLU A 340 17.35 -4.80 -42.43
N LEU A 341 17.39 -5.45 -41.27
CA LEU A 341 16.98 -6.85 -41.12
C LEU A 341 15.52 -7.06 -41.50
N PHE A 342 14.62 -6.19 -41.04
CA PHE A 342 13.21 -6.28 -41.38
C PHE A 342 12.96 -6.11 -42.90
N GLN A 343 13.67 -5.16 -43.53
CA GLN A 343 13.56 -4.94 -44.98
C GLN A 343 14.12 -6.10 -45.80
N GLU A 344 15.22 -6.71 -45.33
CA GLU A 344 15.81 -7.89 -45.96
C GLU A 344 14.89 -9.10 -45.84
N ALA A 345 14.36 -9.35 -44.63
CA ALA A 345 13.46 -10.46 -44.36
C ALA A 345 12.07 -10.30 -45.06
N MET A 346 11.63 -9.06 -45.17
CA MET A 346 10.26 -8.74 -45.64
C MET A 346 10.26 -7.62 -46.68
N PRO A 347 10.84 -7.85 -47.89
CA PRO A 347 11.05 -6.80 -48.89
C PRO A 347 9.76 -6.22 -49.48
N LYS A 348 8.64 -6.89 -49.29
CA LYS A 348 7.30 -6.45 -49.75
C LYS A 348 6.57 -5.57 -48.75
N ILE A 349 7.07 -5.48 -47.51
CA ILE A 349 6.43 -4.72 -46.44
C ILE A 349 7.15 -3.39 -46.27
N ASN A 350 6.40 -2.30 -46.38
CA ASN A 350 6.93 -0.95 -46.27
C ASN A 350 6.62 -0.30 -44.90
N CYS A 351 5.61 -0.80 -44.20
CA CYS A 351 5.15 -0.28 -42.91
C CYS A 351 5.10 -1.45 -41.93
N PHE A 352 5.88 -1.35 -40.84
CA PHE A 352 5.97 -2.33 -39.79
C PHE A 352 5.22 -1.93 -38.51
N ASP A 353 4.34 -0.93 -38.64
CA ASP A 353 3.53 -0.49 -37.51
C ASP A 353 2.67 -1.63 -36.99
N TYR A 354 2.86 -1.98 -35.72
CA TYR A 354 2.10 -2.98 -35.00
C TYR A 354 1.01 -2.34 -34.13
N SER A 355 1.32 -1.19 -33.52
CA SER A 355 0.36 -0.47 -32.70
C SER A 355 0.56 1.05 -32.73
N TRP A 356 -0.55 1.75 -32.59
CA TRP A 356 -0.60 3.20 -32.41
C TRP A 356 -1.21 3.57 -31.07
N SER A 357 -0.65 4.59 -30.41
CA SER A 357 -1.22 5.23 -29.22
C SER A 357 -1.98 6.49 -29.63
N ILE A 358 -3.18 6.66 -29.11
CA ILE A 358 -4.06 7.79 -29.42
C ILE A 358 -4.09 8.73 -28.21
N VAL A 359 -3.68 9.97 -28.44
CA VAL A 359 -3.74 11.05 -27.44
C VAL A 359 -5.08 11.78 -27.60
N SER A 360 -5.80 11.95 -26.49
CA SER A 360 -7.16 12.47 -26.53
C SER A 360 -7.50 13.39 -25.36
N ASP A 361 -8.59 14.14 -25.48
CA ASP A 361 -9.17 14.91 -24.38
C ASP A 361 -9.94 13.97 -23.43
N PRO A 362 -9.50 13.82 -22.16
CA PRO A 362 -10.17 12.96 -21.18
C PRO A 362 -11.65 13.31 -20.92
N LYS A 363 -12.05 14.55 -21.24
CA LYS A 363 -13.45 15.01 -21.04
C LYS A 363 -14.43 14.41 -22.04
N LYS A 364 -13.93 13.88 -23.15
CA LYS A 364 -14.74 13.29 -24.23
C LYS A 364 -14.55 11.79 -24.36
N ALA A 365 -14.01 11.11 -23.34
CA ALA A 365 -13.59 9.72 -23.38
C ALA A 365 -14.66 8.78 -23.96
N GLU A 366 -15.89 8.81 -23.46
CA GLU A 366 -16.97 7.93 -23.93
C GLU A 366 -17.33 8.16 -25.41
N GLN A 367 -17.34 9.42 -25.86
CA GLN A 367 -17.63 9.75 -27.28
C GLN A 367 -16.50 9.26 -28.18
N ILE A 368 -15.25 9.46 -27.79
CA ILE A 368 -14.06 9.04 -28.54
C ILE A 368 -14.02 7.52 -28.63
N GLU A 369 -14.22 6.80 -27.50
CA GLU A 369 -14.22 5.34 -27.46
C GLU A 369 -15.28 4.75 -28.43
N ASN A 370 -16.50 5.29 -28.42
CA ASN A 370 -17.55 4.86 -29.32
C ASN A 370 -17.19 5.12 -30.80
N SER A 371 -16.58 6.26 -31.10
CA SER A 371 -16.16 6.61 -32.45
C SER A 371 -15.01 5.74 -32.95
N LEU A 372 -13.99 5.53 -32.13
CA LEU A 372 -12.87 4.66 -32.44
C LEU A 372 -13.31 3.21 -32.60
N SER A 373 -14.19 2.72 -31.73
CA SER A 373 -14.76 1.37 -31.83
C SER A 373 -15.53 1.17 -33.13
N ALA A 374 -16.29 2.19 -33.60
CA ALA A 374 -17.00 2.13 -34.88
C ALA A 374 -16.03 2.07 -36.06
N ILE A 375 -14.95 2.85 -36.05
CA ILE A 375 -13.91 2.84 -37.08
C ILE A 375 -13.21 1.48 -37.13
N ILE A 376 -12.75 0.98 -35.97
CA ILE A 376 -11.99 -0.26 -35.89
C ILE A 376 -12.83 -1.49 -36.20
N SER A 377 -14.12 -1.52 -35.82
CA SER A 377 -15.01 -2.64 -36.14
C SER A 377 -15.20 -2.90 -37.67
N SER A 378 -14.82 -1.94 -38.52
CA SER A 378 -14.80 -2.13 -39.95
C SER A 378 -13.64 -2.99 -40.47
N ASN A 379 -12.60 -3.19 -39.67
CA ASN A 379 -11.42 -3.96 -40.03
C ASN A 379 -11.19 -5.13 -39.03
N PRO A 380 -11.37 -6.40 -39.47
CA PRO A 380 -11.28 -7.58 -38.59
C PRO A 380 -9.85 -7.90 -38.12
N ASP A 381 -8.83 -7.28 -38.68
CA ASP A 381 -7.44 -7.50 -38.36
C ASP A 381 -6.91 -6.45 -37.31
N LEU A 382 -7.79 -5.54 -36.83
CA LEU A 382 -7.48 -4.52 -35.84
C LEU A 382 -8.32 -4.68 -34.57
N ASP A 383 -7.76 -4.29 -33.45
CA ASP A 383 -8.47 -4.20 -32.17
C ASP A 383 -8.16 -2.88 -31.47
N LEU A 384 -9.07 -2.48 -30.57
CA LEU A 384 -8.98 -1.27 -29.78
C LEU A 384 -8.84 -1.63 -28.30
N ASP A 385 -7.72 -1.26 -27.73
CA ASP A 385 -7.52 -1.34 -26.29
C ASP A 385 -7.64 0.04 -25.64
N THR A 386 -8.23 0.10 -24.44
CA THR A 386 -8.52 1.37 -23.77
C THR A 386 -8.01 1.38 -22.33
N ILE A 387 -7.48 2.51 -21.91
CA ILE A 387 -7.06 2.69 -20.51
C ILE A 387 -8.23 2.48 -19.54
N GLY A 388 -9.47 2.73 -19.99
CA GLY A 388 -10.69 2.53 -19.21
C GLY A 388 -10.87 1.08 -18.80
N ILE A 389 -10.77 0.14 -19.75
CA ILE A 389 -10.90 -1.31 -19.50
C ILE A 389 -9.84 -1.79 -18.52
N HIS A 390 -8.59 -1.39 -18.70
CA HIS A 390 -7.49 -1.73 -17.78
C HIS A 390 -7.72 -1.13 -16.40
N LYS A 391 -8.17 0.11 -16.32
CA LYS A 391 -8.49 0.77 -15.06
C LYS A 391 -9.61 0.07 -14.30
N ASP A 392 -10.68 -0.34 -14.96
CA ASP A 392 -11.81 -1.05 -14.36
C ASP A 392 -11.40 -2.45 -13.87
N TYR A 393 -10.58 -3.16 -14.63
CA TYR A 393 -10.03 -4.45 -14.23
C TYR A 393 -9.15 -4.32 -12.98
N GLU A 394 -8.22 -3.39 -12.98
CA GLU A 394 -7.33 -3.09 -11.85
C GLU A 394 -8.11 -2.58 -10.62
N GLU A 395 -9.18 -1.79 -10.83
CA GLU A 395 -10.02 -1.30 -9.74
C GLU A 395 -10.79 -2.44 -9.06
N MET A 396 -11.27 -3.42 -9.83
CA MET A 396 -11.93 -4.60 -9.28
C MET A 396 -10.97 -5.44 -8.44
N GLU A 397 -9.76 -5.71 -8.93
CA GLU A 397 -8.72 -6.42 -8.19
C GLU A 397 -8.31 -5.65 -6.94
N TYR A 398 -8.10 -4.33 -7.08
CA TYR A 398 -7.75 -3.43 -5.98
C TYR A 398 -8.78 -3.45 -4.85
N ARG A 399 -10.06 -3.34 -5.16
CA ARG A 399 -11.15 -3.37 -4.16
C ARG A 399 -11.18 -4.68 -3.39
N VAL A 400 -10.99 -5.79 -4.07
CA VAL A 400 -11.06 -7.13 -3.48
C VAL A 400 -9.84 -7.41 -2.60
N VAL A 401 -8.63 -7.21 -3.13
CA VAL A 401 -7.38 -7.58 -2.44
C VAL A 401 -6.99 -6.53 -1.40
N PHE A 402 -7.08 -5.26 -1.73
CA PHE A 402 -6.54 -4.17 -0.90
C PHE A 402 -7.59 -3.48 -0.03
N GLY A 403 -8.87 -3.58 -0.37
CA GLY A 403 -9.96 -3.05 0.47
C GLY A 403 -9.94 -3.62 1.88
N GLY A 404 -9.62 -4.92 2.03
CA GLY A 404 -9.44 -5.57 3.33
C GLY A 404 -8.28 -4.98 4.14
N PHE A 405 -7.14 -4.71 3.51
CA PHE A 405 -6.00 -4.08 4.18
C PHE A 405 -6.30 -2.64 4.60
N GLN A 406 -7.01 -1.90 3.77
CA GLN A 406 -7.43 -0.54 4.08
C GLN A 406 -8.40 -0.52 5.27
N ALA A 407 -9.40 -1.39 5.28
CA ALA A 407 -10.33 -1.54 6.39
C ALA A 407 -9.61 -1.90 7.69
N LEU A 408 -8.65 -2.83 7.64
CA LEU A 408 -7.83 -3.20 8.79
C LEU A 408 -7.02 -2.02 9.33
N SER A 409 -6.44 -1.19 8.47
CA SER A 409 -5.69 0.00 8.86
C SER A 409 -6.56 1.02 9.59
N TRP A 410 -7.76 1.28 9.08
CA TRP A 410 -8.74 2.13 9.75
C TRP A 410 -9.19 1.55 11.09
N LEU A 411 -9.33 0.24 11.19
CA LEU A 411 -9.71 -0.44 12.42
C LEU A 411 -8.62 -0.30 13.49
N VAL A 412 -7.34 -0.46 13.13
CA VAL A 412 -6.20 -0.23 14.04
C VAL A 412 -6.12 1.24 14.46
N PHE A 413 -6.36 2.16 13.55
CA PHE A 413 -6.46 3.58 13.88
C PHE A 413 -7.61 3.87 14.87
N LEU A 414 -8.78 3.28 14.66
CA LEU A 414 -9.94 3.39 15.56
C LEU A 414 -9.60 2.89 16.98
N PHE A 415 -8.83 1.81 17.11
CA PHE A 415 -8.33 1.37 18.42
C PHE A 415 -7.44 2.44 19.08
N GLY A 416 -6.58 3.11 18.34
CA GLY A 416 -5.81 4.26 18.83
C GLY A 416 -6.71 5.37 19.36
N VAL A 417 -7.77 5.70 18.62
CA VAL A 417 -8.79 6.68 18.98
C VAL A 417 -9.52 6.30 20.29
N VAL A 418 -9.99 5.06 20.39
CA VAL A 418 -10.64 4.55 21.62
C VAL A 418 -9.70 4.62 22.82
N ASN A 419 -8.43 4.28 22.63
CA ASN A 419 -7.42 4.39 23.67
C ASN A 419 -7.18 5.85 24.10
N LEU A 420 -7.17 6.79 23.17
CA LEU A 420 -7.08 8.22 23.44
C LEU A 420 -8.28 8.69 24.29
N ILE A 421 -9.50 8.37 23.86
CA ILE A 421 -10.74 8.71 24.59
C ILE A 421 -10.68 8.19 26.02
N ASN A 422 -10.40 6.89 26.20
CA ASN A 422 -10.30 6.28 27.54
C ASN A 422 -9.25 6.96 28.41
N THR A 423 -8.10 7.29 27.84
CA THR A 423 -7.00 7.89 28.60
C THR A 423 -7.33 9.33 28.98
N THR A 424 -7.92 10.11 28.09
CA THR A 424 -8.32 11.50 28.37
C THR A 424 -9.43 11.54 29.41
N LEU A 425 -10.45 10.69 29.31
CA LEU A 425 -11.51 10.57 30.31
C LEU A 425 -10.94 10.14 31.69
N SER A 426 -10.10 9.11 31.74
CA SER A 426 -9.44 8.66 32.99
C SER A 426 -8.58 9.77 33.61
N ASN A 427 -7.89 10.57 32.78
CA ASN A 427 -7.13 11.72 33.26
C ASN A 427 -8.03 12.78 33.89
N GLN A 428 -9.13 13.12 33.24
CA GLN A 428 -10.09 14.09 33.77
C GLN A 428 -10.70 13.62 35.09
N MET A 429 -11.09 12.33 35.17
CA MET A 429 -11.64 11.76 36.40
C MET A 429 -10.61 11.76 37.55
N SER A 430 -9.38 11.36 37.30
CA SER A 430 -8.31 11.34 38.32
C SER A 430 -7.91 12.73 38.82
N ARG A 431 -8.09 13.76 37.99
CA ARG A 431 -7.79 15.18 38.33
C ARG A 431 -8.98 15.98 38.85
N LYS A 432 -10.13 15.35 39.03
CA LYS A 432 -11.35 16.04 39.48
C LYS A 432 -11.13 16.83 40.78
N ARG A 433 -10.37 16.25 41.73
CA ARG A 433 -10.00 16.91 42.99
C ARG A 433 -9.04 18.09 42.79
N GLU A 434 -8.01 17.93 41.97
CA GLU A 434 -7.05 19.01 41.61
C GLU A 434 -7.78 20.16 40.90
N ASN A 435 -8.66 19.84 39.96
CA ASN A 435 -9.47 20.83 39.25
C ASN A 435 -10.42 21.59 40.20
N SER A 436 -10.96 20.93 41.25
CA SER A 436 -11.76 21.59 42.28
C SER A 436 -10.92 22.57 43.11
N VAL A 437 -9.67 22.21 43.43
CA VAL A 437 -8.74 23.12 44.11
C VAL A 437 -8.41 24.34 43.22
N PHE A 438 -8.13 24.12 41.93
CA PHE A 438 -7.87 25.21 41.00
C PHE A 438 -9.08 26.19 40.89
N ARG A 439 -10.31 25.66 40.91
CA ARG A 439 -11.53 26.50 40.95
C ARG A 439 -11.64 27.26 42.24
N ALA A 440 -11.28 26.69 43.37
CA ALA A 440 -11.28 27.37 44.66
C ALA A 440 -10.28 28.53 44.74
N ILE A 441 -9.18 28.45 44.00
CA ILE A 441 -8.13 29.48 43.88
C ILE A 441 -8.53 30.56 42.84
N GLY A 442 -9.67 30.37 42.10
CA GLY A 442 -10.19 31.40 41.20
C GLY A 442 -10.04 31.08 39.69
N LEU A 443 -9.61 29.88 39.29
CA LEU A 443 -9.62 29.52 37.88
C LEU A 443 -11.04 29.33 37.36
N THR A 444 -11.34 29.94 36.22
CA THR A 444 -12.64 29.81 35.56
C THR A 444 -12.76 28.44 34.87
N ARG A 445 -14.01 28.01 34.65
CA ARG A 445 -14.28 26.77 33.89
C ARG A 445 -13.63 26.79 32.48
N LYS A 446 -13.69 27.97 31.83
CA LYS A 446 -13.08 28.17 30.51
C LYS A 446 -11.57 27.98 30.51
N GLN A 447 -10.87 28.46 31.54
CA GLN A 447 -9.41 28.29 31.66
C GLN A 447 -9.03 26.84 31.93
N LEU A 448 -9.81 26.09 32.72
CA LEU A 448 -9.59 24.65 32.92
C LEU A 448 -9.79 23.86 31.64
N CYS A 449 -10.83 24.17 30.87
CA CYS A 449 -11.09 23.59 29.57
C CYS A 449 -9.93 23.86 28.59
N GLN A 450 -9.48 25.10 28.49
CA GLN A 450 -8.33 25.50 27.67
C GLN A 450 -7.05 24.74 28.07
N MET A 451 -6.81 24.56 29.38
CA MET A 451 -5.66 23.77 29.87
C MET A 451 -5.71 22.32 29.37
N THR A 452 -6.90 21.70 29.41
CA THR A 452 -7.09 20.33 28.91
C THR A 452 -6.91 20.25 27.39
N ILE A 453 -7.44 21.21 26.64
CA ILE A 453 -7.26 21.33 25.19
C ILE A 453 -5.77 21.42 24.82
N TYR A 454 -5.01 22.28 25.49
CA TYR A 454 -3.57 22.41 25.22
C TYR A 454 -2.78 21.15 25.58
N GLU A 455 -3.17 20.44 26.64
CA GLU A 455 -2.59 19.14 26.97
C GLU A 455 -2.87 18.13 25.85
N GLY A 456 -4.12 18.05 25.35
CA GLY A 456 -4.53 17.18 24.26
C GLY A 456 -3.83 17.50 22.93
N ILE A 457 -3.70 18.78 22.60
CA ILE A 457 -2.93 19.25 21.44
C ILE A 457 -1.48 18.78 21.52
N CYS A 458 -0.86 18.80 22.70
CA CYS A 458 0.50 18.27 22.88
C CYS A 458 0.57 16.76 22.62
N TYR A 459 -0.44 15.96 23.03
CA TYR A 459 -0.51 14.54 22.71
C TYR A 459 -0.67 14.31 21.20
N ALA A 460 -1.62 14.99 20.57
CA ALA A 460 -1.88 14.87 19.13
C ALA A 460 -0.66 15.25 18.29
N PHE A 461 -0.04 16.40 18.61
CA PHE A 461 1.17 16.86 17.92
C PHE A 461 2.34 15.90 18.08
N SER A 462 2.59 15.43 19.31
CA SER A 462 3.67 14.47 19.59
C SER A 462 3.43 13.13 18.89
N ALA A 463 2.17 12.67 18.81
CA ALA A 463 1.80 11.44 18.10
C ALA A 463 1.98 11.60 16.59
N ALA A 464 1.54 12.72 16.01
CA ALA A 464 1.72 13.01 14.59
C ALA A 464 3.21 13.09 14.22
N LEU A 465 4.02 13.79 15.03
CA LEU A 465 5.47 13.88 14.82
C LEU A 465 6.15 12.52 14.92
N ALA A 466 5.79 11.70 15.91
CA ALA A 466 6.32 10.34 16.08
C ALA A 466 5.88 9.43 14.92
N THR A 467 4.64 9.56 14.43
CA THR A 467 4.14 8.86 13.26
C THR A 467 4.98 9.17 12.02
N LEU A 468 5.26 10.44 11.78
CA LEU A 468 6.08 10.86 10.63
C LEU A 468 7.55 10.42 10.80
N ALA A 469 8.14 10.62 11.98
CA ALA A 469 9.54 10.30 12.22
C ALA A 469 9.86 8.80 12.09
N VAL A 470 8.95 7.94 12.54
CA VAL A 470 9.13 6.48 12.49
C VAL A 470 8.42 5.88 11.27
N GLY A 471 7.22 6.34 10.97
CA GLY A 471 6.38 5.77 9.92
C GLY A 471 6.86 6.09 8.52
N LEU A 472 7.36 7.31 8.26
CA LEU A 472 7.76 7.71 6.91
C LEU A 472 8.94 6.88 6.36
N PRO A 473 10.04 6.66 7.10
CA PRO A 473 11.10 5.77 6.62
C PRO A 473 10.61 4.33 6.37
N ILE A 474 9.78 3.81 7.29
CA ILE A 474 9.21 2.46 7.13
C ILE A 474 8.28 2.40 5.91
N ALA A 475 7.46 3.42 5.71
CA ALA A 475 6.53 3.50 4.57
C ALA A 475 7.27 3.55 3.22
N ILE A 476 8.35 4.33 3.12
CA ILE A 476 9.17 4.42 1.92
C ILE A 476 9.80 3.05 1.60
N ILE A 477 10.42 2.41 2.60
CA ILE A 477 11.06 1.10 2.42
C ILE A 477 10.00 0.03 2.06
N ALA A 478 8.87 0.02 2.76
CA ALA A 478 7.80 -0.95 2.54
C ALA A 478 7.15 -0.78 1.15
N ALA A 479 6.87 0.46 0.75
CA ALA A 479 6.30 0.78 -0.56
C ALA A 479 7.26 0.39 -1.70
N ARG A 480 8.56 0.71 -1.55
CA ARG A 480 9.59 0.33 -2.52
C ARG A 480 9.71 -1.18 -2.64
N LYS A 481 9.86 -1.89 -1.52
CA LYS A 481 9.97 -3.37 -1.53
C LYS A 481 8.70 -4.04 -2.05
N PHE A 482 7.54 -3.51 -1.74
CA PHE A 482 6.28 -4.00 -2.28
C PHE A 482 6.21 -3.82 -3.79
N SER A 483 6.61 -2.66 -4.29
CA SER A 483 6.71 -2.35 -5.72
C SER A 483 7.67 -3.31 -6.44
N GLU A 484 8.89 -3.47 -5.93
CA GLU A 484 9.89 -4.40 -6.48
C GLU A 484 9.39 -5.85 -6.52
N MET A 485 8.66 -6.31 -5.49
CA MET A 485 8.12 -7.68 -5.42
C MET A 485 6.90 -7.92 -6.30
N THR A 486 6.11 -6.89 -6.58
CA THR A 486 4.84 -7.04 -7.29
C THR A 486 4.96 -6.70 -8.76
N PHE A 487 5.78 -5.73 -9.10
CA PHE A 487 5.92 -5.19 -10.45
C PHE A 487 7.34 -5.32 -11.01
N HIS A 488 8.24 -5.94 -10.27
CA HIS A 488 9.68 -6.02 -10.57
C HIS A 488 10.36 -4.65 -10.77
N VAL A 489 9.68 -3.56 -10.34
CA VAL A 489 10.10 -2.16 -10.48
C VAL A 489 9.93 -1.37 -9.20
N ALA A 490 10.88 -0.50 -8.94
CA ALA A 490 10.79 0.50 -7.90
C ALA A 490 9.95 1.70 -8.35
N MET A 491 8.65 1.67 -8.08
CA MET A 491 7.77 2.82 -8.33
C MET A 491 8.13 4.03 -7.44
N PRO A 492 8.01 5.26 -7.94
CA PRO A 492 8.27 6.44 -7.13
C PRO A 492 7.30 6.53 -5.96
N TYR A 493 7.85 6.81 -4.77
CA TYR A 493 7.08 6.95 -3.56
C TYR A 493 6.09 8.12 -3.64
N SER A 494 4.85 7.89 -3.24
CA SER A 494 3.83 8.94 -3.10
C SER A 494 3.34 9.00 -1.66
N PHE A 495 3.36 10.20 -1.09
CA PHE A 495 2.90 10.42 0.27
C PHE A 495 1.36 10.45 0.34
N PRO A 496 0.71 9.72 1.27
CA PRO A 496 -0.73 9.65 1.40
C PRO A 496 -1.32 10.87 2.12
N PHE A 497 -1.35 12.03 1.45
CA PHE A 497 -1.79 13.30 2.05
C PHE A 497 -3.21 13.26 2.62
N LEU A 498 -4.16 12.62 1.92
CA LEU A 498 -5.56 12.55 2.35
C LEU A 498 -5.71 11.76 3.65
N GLN A 499 -5.11 10.56 3.71
CA GLN A 499 -5.20 9.68 4.88
C GLN A 499 -4.49 10.30 6.09
N MET A 500 -3.33 10.91 5.87
CA MET A 500 -2.60 11.60 6.92
C MET A 500 -3.26 12.90 7.37
N GLY A 501 -3.88 13.63 6.47
CA GLY A 501 -4.70 14.80 6.79
C GLY A 501 -5.91 14.44 7.66
N LEU A 502 -6.62 13.36 7.30
CA LEU A 502 -7.72 12.81 8.10
C LEU A 502 -7.25 12.33 9.48
N PHE A 503 -6.12 11.61 9.54
CA PHE A 503 -5.52 11.17 10.80
C PHE A 503 -5.28 12.35 11.75
N VAL A 504 -4.61 13.39 11.29
CA VAL A 504 -4.32 14.59 12.08
C VAL A 504 -5.61 15.28 12.49
N LEU A 505 -6.56 15.48 11.57
CA LEU A 505 -7.84 16.13 11.82
C LEU A 505 -8.65 15.39 12.91
N VAL A 506 -8.71 14.06 12.84
CA VAL A 506 -9.42 13.24 13.85
C VAL A 506 -8.75 13.35 15.21
N LEU A 507 -7.41 13.29 15.28
CA LEU A 507 -6.69 13.45 16.56
C LEU A 507 -6.95 14.79 17.21
N PHE A 508 -6.79 15.88 16.48
CA PHE A 508 -7.02 17.24 17.03
C PHE A 508 -8.49 17.50 17.34
N GLY A 509 -9.39 17.07 16.46
CA GLY A 509 -10.83 17.22 16.64
C GLY A 509 -11.35 16.51 17.89
N LEU A 510 -10.90 15.26 18.10
CA LEU A 510 -11.25 14.48 19.29
C LEU A 510 -10.76 15.12 20.58
N GLU A 511 -9.52 15.61 20.62
CA GLU A 511 -9.00 16.26 21.83
C GLU A 511 -9.78 17.52 22.18
N VAL A 512 -10.21 18.28 21.18
CA VAL A 512 -11.10 19.44 21.40
C VAL A 512 -12.44 18.97 21.95
N ILE A 513 -13.09 17.95 21.34
CA ILE A 513 -14.41 17.45 21.78
C ILE A 513 -14.35 16.90 23.21
N LEU A 514 -13.32 16.11 23.55
CA LEU A 514 -13.17 15.50 24.87
C LEU A 514 -12.83 16.50 25.97
N SER A 515 -12.43 17.70 25.62
CA SER A 515 -12.07 18.76 26.59
C SER A 515 -13.26 19.58 27.04
N PHE A 516 -14.41 19.46 26.39
CA PHE A 516 -15.68 20.08 26.78
C PHE A 516 -16.51 19.18 27.69
#